data_b21d6bd4b003dd040837868c309e4be7
#
_entry.id   b21d6bd4b003dd040837868c309e4be7
#
_cell.length_a   1.000
_cell.length_b   1.000
_cell.length_c   1.000
_cell.angle_alpha   90.00
_cell.angle_beta   90.00
_cell.angle_gamma   90.00
#
_symmetry.space_group_name_H-M   'P 1'
#
loop_
_entity.id
_entity.type
_entity.pdbx_description
1 polymer ?
#
loop_
_entity_poly.entity_id
_entity_poly.type
_entity_poly.pdbx_seq_one_letter_code
_entity_poly.pdbx_strand_id
1 'polypeptide(L)'
;MNRKSQIWVSAVLYTMVAAISIAFILQAGLPLIEGMRDRSVFNNMKNQMLVLDQHIEQVASEGRGSQRYVPFEISQGEMILDAEGLRWEMETKTKIVEPRSSYKVGNLLISANSDVSAEEKEDHYVLENSLISLSLLKAGSRSDQVEINTSDIIKNVTVLETGNVTEPDISFGISGDDSSSQGIGYTELTRRGTRLGSSSHVTHLEIYKDGLLDYSYELHIILDGEADFVRPEIRNFRSH
;
A
#
# COMPACT_ATOMS: atom_id res chain seq x y z
N MET A 1 0.35 0.76 73.35
CA MET A 1 0.81 0.44 71.97
C MET A 1 2.29 0.76 71.88
N ASN A 2 3.14 -0.27 71.55
CA ASN A 2 4.60 -0.15 71.62
C ASN A 2 5.11 0.76 70.48
N ARG A 3 5.80 1.86 70.78
CA ARG A 3 6.38 2.80 69.78
C ARG A 3 7.20 2.09 68.72
N LYS A 4 7.84 1.00 69.04
CA LYS A 4 8.62 0.19 68.07
C LYS A 4 7.74 -0.49 67.00
N SER A 5 6.53 -0.95 67.35
CA SER A 5 5.63 -1.58 66.39
C SER A 5 5.00 -0.54 65.41
N GLN A 6 4.79 0.67 65.85
CA GLN A 6 4.33 1.75 65.00
C GLN A 6 5.37 2.13 63.92
N ILE A 7 6.64 2.17 64.26
CA ILE A 7 7.73 2.48 63.32
C ILE A 7 7.81 1.45 62.21
N TRP A 8 7.69 0.16 62.53
CA TRP A 8 7.72 -0.91 61.52
C TRP A 8 6.51 -0.85 60.59
N VAL A 9 5.32 -0.61 61.10
CA VAL A 9 4.11 -0.49 60.29
C VAL A 9 4.21 0.71 59.36
N SER A 10 4.70 1.86 59.85
CA SER A 10 4.90 3.04 58.99
C SER A 10 5.94 2.80 57.91
N ALA A 11 7.05 2.12 58.22
CA ALA A 11 8.08 1.80 57.23
C ALA A 11 7.54 0.91 56.12
N VAL A 12 6.76 -0.14 56.46
CA VAL A 12 6.12 -1.02 55.47
C VAL A 12 5.12 -0.26 54.61
N LEU A 13 4.32 0.63 55.22
CA LEU A 13 3.35 1.47 54.49
C LEU A 13 4.03 2.41 53.49
N TYR A 14 5.11 3.10 53.91
CA TYR A 14 5.87 3.97 53.02
C TYR A 14 6.53 3.25 51.87
N THR A 15 7.13 2.08 52.14
CA THR A 15 7.72 1.23 51.07
C THR A 15 6.65 0.73 50.09
N MET A 16 5.47 0.36 50.58
CA MET A 16 4.36 -0.08 49.74
C MET A 16 3.84 1.05 48.84
N VAL A 17 3.64 2.26 49.42
CA VAL A 17 3.23 3.45 48.66
C VAL A 17 4.28 3.83 47.61
N ALA A 18 5.58 3.78 47.98
CA ALA A 18 6.66 4.06 47.07
C ALA A 18 6.69 3.04 45.90
N ALA A 19 6.55 1.74 46.18
CA ALA A 19 6.51 0.69 45.18
C ALA A 19 5.33 0.83 44.20
N ILE A 20 4.14 1.14 44.74
CA ILE A 20 2.94 1.37 43.92
C ILE A 20 3.14 2.63 43.04
N SER A 21 3.68 3.71 43.60
CA SER A 21 3.94 4.95 42.86
C SER A 21 4.92 4.72 41.69
N ILE A 22 6.00 3.96 41.93
CA ILE A 22 6.96 3.61 40.88
C ILE A 22 6.29 2.75 39.79
N ALA A 23 5.46 1.77 40.18
CA ALA A 23 4.74 0.95 39.22
C ALA A 23 3.81 1.80 38.33
N PHE A 24 3.07 2.73 38.87
CA PHE A 24 2.24 3.67 38.11
C PHE A 24 3.05 4.57 37.16
N ILE A 25 4.18 5.11 37.64
CA ILE A 25 5.05 5.95 36.80
C ILE A 25 5.62 5.14 35.63
N LEU A 26 6.06 3.92 35.86
CA LEU A 26 6.57 3.06 34.80
C LEU A 26 5.47 2.68 33.79
N GLN A 27 4.29 2.30 34.30
CA GLN A 27 3.17 1.89 33.44
C GLN A 27 2.66 3.02 32.55
N ALA A 28 2.63 4.26 33.03
CA ALA A 28 2.19 5.42 32.26
C ALA A 28 3.33 6.04 31.44
N GLY A 29 4.56 6.00 31.93
CA GLY A 29 5.71 6.67 31.33
C GLY A 29 6.31 5.90 30.16
N LEU A 30 6.40 4.55 30.22
CA LEU A 30 6.98 3.77 29.17
C LEU A 30 6.28 3.95 27.81
N PRO A 31 4.96 3.83 27.68
CA PRO A 31 4.30 4.02 26.39
C PRO A 31 4.44 5.44 25.83
N LEU A 32 4.58 6.45 26.73
CA LEU A 32 4.83 7.82 26.29
C LEU A 32 6.23 7.96 25.66
N ILE A 33 7.25 7.36 26.29
CA ILE A 33 8.63 7.37 25.78
C ILE A 33 8.72 6.62 24.45
N GLU A 34 8.09 5.44 24.36
CA GLU A 34 8.00 4.68 23.11
C GLU A 34 7.33 5.52 22.00
N GLY A 35 6.22 6.17 22.31
CA GLY A 35 5.53 7.03 21.35
C GLY A 35 6.35 8.24 20.87
N MET A 36 7.13 8.84 21.77
CA MET A 36 8.05 9.93 21.39
C MET A 36 9.18 9.42 20.49
N ARG A 37 9.73 8.23 20.80
CA ARG A 37 10.77 7.59 20.00
C ARG A 37 10.25 7.27 18.61
N ASP A 38 9.11 6.63 18.50
CA ASP A 38 8.50 6.24 17.21
C ASP A 38 8.26 7.47 16.32
N ARG A 39 7.72 8.55 16.89
CA ARG A 39 7.53 9.82 16.18
C ARG A 39 8.85 10.44 15.72
N SER A 40 9.90 10.35 16.54
CA SER A 40 11.23 10.85 16.19
C SER A 40 11.82 10.04 15.02
N VAL A 41 11.73 8.71 15.06
CA VAL A 41 12.18 7.82 13.99
C VAL A 41 11.43 8.12 12.70
N PHE A 42 10.10 8.21 12.77
CA PHE A 42 9.27 8.53 11.61
C PHE A 42 9.64 9.88 10.98
N ASN A 43 9.75 10.94 11.78
CA ASN A 43 10.10 12.27 11.27
C ASN A 43 11.50 12.31 10.67
N ASN A 44 12.46 11.61 11.27
CA ASN A 44 13.81 11.53 10.74
C ASN A 44 13.82 10.83 9.38
N MET A 45 13.17 9.66 9.27
CA MET A 45 13.07 8.93 8.01
C MET A 45 12.31 9.71 6.95
N LYS A 46 11.18 10.33 7.29
CA LYS A 46 10.44 11.22 6.38
C LYS A 46 11.35 12.31 5.81
N ASN A 47 12.16 12.96 6.65
CA ASN A 47 13.08 14.00 6.18
C ASN A 47 14.17 13.43 5.27
N GLN A 48 14.73 12.26 5.59
CA GLN A 48 15.71 11.59 4.74
C GLN A 48 15.14 11.22 3.37
N MET A 49 13.89 10.72 3.33
CA MET A 49 13.18 10.41 2.08
C MET A 49 12.90 11.66 1.24
N LEU A 50 12.54 12.79 1.86
CA LEU A 50 12.37 14.05 1.15
C LEU A 50 13.69 14.60 0.58
N VAL A 51 14.79 14.45 1.31
CA VAL A 51 16.13 14.80 0.80
C VAL A 51 16.52 13.90 -0.38
N LEU A 52 16.22 12.61 -0.30
CA LEU A 52 16.43 11.68 -1.40
C LEU A 52 15.62 12.08 -2.64
N ASP A 53 14.34 12.39 -2.48
CA ASP A 53 13.46 12.86 -3.56
C ASP A 53 14.06 14.07 -4.28
N GLN A 54 14.54 15.07 -3.55
CA GLN A 54 15.23 16.23 -4.12
C GLN A 54 16.50 15.85 -4.90
N HIS A 55 17.30 14.90 -4.39
CA HIS A 55 18.49 14.44 -5.11
C HIS A 55 18.15 13.65 -6.37
N ILE A 56 17.07 12.86 -6.36
CA ILE A 56 16.57 12.15 -7.54
C ILE A 56 16.17 13.17 -8.62
N GLU A 57 15.39 14.20 -8.25
CA GLU A 57 14.99 15.26 -9.18
C GLU A 57 16.19 16.01 -9.78
N GLN A 58 17.20 16.33 -8.95
CA GLN A 58 18.42 16.97 -9.41
C GLN A 58 19.18 16.10 -10.43
N VAL A 59 19.41 14.82 -10.11
CA VAL A 59 20.08 13.88 -11.01
C VAL A 59 19.30 13.72 -12.32
N ALA A 60 17.99 13.63 -12.26
CA ALA A 60 17.14 13.55 -13.43
C ALA A 60 17.23 14.79 -14.32
N SER A 61 17.34 15.98 -13.73
CA SER A 61 17.47 17.24 -14.47
C SER A 61 18.86 17.46 -15.10
N GLU A 62 19.91 16.92 -14.49
CA GLU A 62 21.30 17.03 -14.97
C GLU A 62 21.61 16.09 -16.16
N GLY A 63 20.80 15.06 -16.38
CA GLY A 63 20.90 14.15 -17.52
C GLY A 63 21.84 12.98 -17.33
N ARG A 64 22.20 12.32 -18.44
CA ARG A 64 22.97 11.06 -18.42
C ARG A 64 24.37 11.23 -17.82
N GLY A 65 24.69 10.35 -16.86
CA GLY A 65 26.00 10.30 -16.19
C GLY A 65 26.04 11.02 -14.84
N SER A 66 24.99 11.75 -14.48
CA SER A 66 24.87 12.35 -13.16
C SER A 66 24.65 11.28 -12.08
N GLN A 67 25.38 11.43 -10.97
CA GLN A 67 25.30 10.52 -9.83
C GLN A 67 25.33 11.32 -8.52
N ARG A 68 24.61 10.82 -7.52
CA ARG A 68 24.63 11.34 -6.16
C ARG A 68 24.75 10.20 -5.17
N TYR A 69 25.52 10.41 -4.14
CA TYR A 69 25.58 9.52 -2.99
C TYR A 69 24.78 10.14 -1.85
N VAL A 70 23.75 9.45 -1.41
CA VAL A 70 22.87 9.88 -0.30
C VAL A 70 22.99 8.86 0.82
N PRO A 71 23.62 9.20 1.96
CA PRO A 71 23.69 8.30 3.10
C PRO A 71 22.32 8.19 3.76
N PHE A 72 21.91 6.95 4.07
CA PHE A 72 20.70 6.64 4.81
C PHE A 72 21.02 6.01 6.16
N GLU A 73 20.34 6.48 7.21
CA GLU A 73 20.39 5.87 8.53
C GLU A 73 19.00 5.33 8.89
N ILE A 74 18.89 4.00 8.94
CA ILE A 74 17.66 3.31 9.28
C ILE A 74 17.75 2.90 10.75
N SER A 75 17.10 3.65 11.63
CA SER A 75 17.09 3.39 13.07
C SER A 75 16.06 2.32 13.46
N GLN A 76 14.98 2.19 12.68
CA GLN A 76 13.90 1.22 12.89
C GLN A 76 13.13 1.02 11.58
N GLY A 77 12.53 -0.15 11.42
CA GLY A 77 11.81 -0.52 10.20
C GLY A 77 12.70 -1.11 9.12
N GLU A 78 12.14 -1.32 7.96
CA GLU A 78 12.77 -1.95 6.80
C GLU A 78 12.65 -1.05 5.58
N MET A 79 13.72 -1.00 4.77
CA MET A 79 13.72 -0.31 3.49
C MET A 79 13.69 -1.32 2.36
N ILE A 80 12.74 -1.17 1.47
CA ILE A 80 12.47 -2.09 0.36
C ILE A 80 12.59 -1.30 -0.94
N LEU A 81 13.41 -1.82 -1.87
CA LEU A 81 13.52 -1.32 -3.23
C LEU A 81 12.99 -2.37 -4.19
N ASP A 82 11.99 -2.01 -4.95
CA ASP A 82 11.37 -2.91 -5.94
C ASP A 82 11.05 -2.18 -7.25
N ALA A 83 10.34 -2.86 -8.16
CA ALA A 83 9.97 -2.29 -9.45
C ALA A 83 9.00 -1.10 -9.36
N GLU A 84 8.32 -0.93 -8.25
CA GLU A 84 7.36 0.17 -8.01
C GLU A 84 8.01 1.38 -7.36
N GLY A 85 9.19 1.21 -6.76
CA GLY A 85 9.94 2.29 -6.15
C GLY A 85 10.65 1.91 -4.86
N LEU A 86 11.04 2.94 -4.12
CA LEU A 86 11.66 2.82 -2.81
C LEU A 86 10.61 3.11 -1.74
N ARG A 87 10.44 2.19 -0.79
CA ARG A 87 9.57 2.37 0.37
C ARG A 87 10.28 2.01 1.66
N TRP A 88 9.85 2.63 2.72
CA TRP A 88 10.25 2.33 4.07
C TRP A 88 9.01 2.01 4.90
N GLU A 89 9.06 0.92 5.63
CA GLU A 89 7.98 0.41 6.46
C GLU A 89 8.44 0.31 7.91
N MET A 90 7.59 0.71 8.86
CA MET A 90 7.83 0.50 10.29
C MET A 90 6.55 0.10 11.00
N GLU A 91 6.67 -0.84 11.91
CA GLU A 91 5.58 -1.16 12.84
C GLU A 91 5.65 -0.27 14.07
N THR A 92 4.52 0.30 14.45
CA THR A 92 4.39 1.11 15.67
C THR A 92 3.03 0.91 16.31
N LYS A 93 2.99 0.94 17.65
CA LYS A 93 1.74 1.00 18.42
C LYS A 93 1.24 2.43 18.61
N THR A 94 2.07 3.40 18.24
CA THR A 94 1.79 4.81 18.39
C THR A 94 1.09 5.34 17.16
N LYS A 95 -0.03 6.03 17.35
CA LYS A 95 -0.73 6.72 16.28
C LYS A 95 0.09 7.91 15.79
N ILE A 96 0.89 7.72 14.75
CA ILE A 96 1.71 8.74 14.09
C ILE A 96 0.95 9.34 12.92
N VAL A 97 0.36 8.48 12.11
CA VAL A 97 -0.53 8.79 10.98
C VAL A 97 -1.90 8.22 11.32
N GLU A 98 -2.98 8.83 10.87
CA GLU A 98 -4.32 8.27 11.04
C GLU A 98 -4.37 6.89 10.38
N PRO A 99 -4.88 5.86 11.07
CA PRO A 99 -5.11 4.56 10.47
C PRO A 99 -6.02 4.68 9.23
N ARG A 100 -5.70 3.93 8.18
CA ARG A 100 -6.42 3.95 6.91
C ARG A 100 -6.42 5.34 6.25
N SER A 101 -5.31 6.05 6.37
CA SER A 101 -5.15 7.32 5.68
C SER A 101 -3.82 7.37 4.95
N SER A 102 -3.79 8.11 3.84
CA SER A 102 -2.57 8.52 3.18
C SER A 102 -2.56 10.00 2.89
N TYR A 103 -1.35 10.54 2.76
CA TYR A 103 -1.15 11.90 2.29
C TYR A 103 0.16 12.01 1.53
N LYS A 104 0.20 12.92 0.58
CA LYS A 104 1.35 13.13 -0.28
C LYS A 104 2.12 14.38 0.13
N VAL A 105 3.45 14.27 0.16
CA VAL A 105 4.37 15.40 0.40
C VAL A 105 5.44 15.36 -0.69
N GLY A 106 5.35 16.24 -1.68
CA GLY A 106 6.18 16.12 -2.89
C GLY A 106 5.86 14.83 -3.64
N ASN A 107 6.84 14.00 -3.92
CA ASN A 107 6.67 12.67 -4.50
C ASN A 107 6.55 11.56 -3.44
N LEU A 108 6.71 11.90 -2.16
CA LEU A 108 6.60 10.96 -1.06
C LEU A 108 5.13 10.72 -0.70
N LEU A 109 4.68 9.47 -0.79
CA LEU A 109 3.39 8.99 -0.27
C LEU A 109 3.60 8.42 1.13
N ILE A 110 2.83 8.89 2.10
CA ILE A 110 2.84 8.43 3.49
C ILE A 110 1.47 7.82 3.79
N SER A 111 1.44 6.58 4.24
CA SER A 111 0.21 5.85 4.55
C SER A 111 0.33 5.05 5.85
N ALA A 112 -0.80 4.75 6.46
CA ALA A 112 -0.87 3.96 7.69
C ALA A 112 -2.02 2.94 7.63
N ASN A 113 -1.72 1.67 7.91
CA ASN A 113 -2.67 0.56 7.91
C ASN A 113 -3.52 0.50 6.63
N SER A 114 -2.88 0.73 5.50
CA SER A 114 -3.49 0.74 4.18
C SER A 114 -3.03 -0.49 3.39
N ASP A 115 -3.35 -1.66 3.92
CA ASP A 115 -3.00 -2.94 3.29
C ASP A 115 -3.96 -3.26 2.16
N VAL A 116 -3.41 -3.77 1.07
CA VAL A 116 -4.17 -4.42 0.00
C VAL A 116 -3.72 -5.86 -0.11
N SER A 117 -4.66 -6.78 -0.05
CA SER A 117 -4.47 -8.19 -0.36
C SER A 117 -4.72 -8.44 -1.84
N ALA A 118 -3.86 -9.21 -2.47
CA ALA A 118 -4.01 -9.66 -3.85
C ALA A 118 -3.88 -11.19 -3.90
N GLU A 119 -4.97 -11.87 -4.18
CA GLU A 119 -5.04 -13.33 -4.18
C GLU A 119 -5.46 -13.86 -5.54
N GLU A 120 -4.89 -14.99 -5.92
CA GLU A 120 -5.34 -15.78 -7.06
C GLU A 120 -6.22 -16.92 -6.55
N LYS A 121 -7.45 -16.95 -7.03
CA LYS A 121 -8.39 -18.06 -6.84
C LYS A 121 -8.37 -18.97 -8.08
N GLU A 122 -9.17 -20.00 -8.06
CA GLU A 122 -9.24 -20.98 -9.14
C GLU A 122 -9.71 -20.34 -10.47
N ASP A 123 -10.76 -19.51 -10.42
CA ASP A 123 -11.48 -18.95 -11.57
C ASP A 123 -11.44 -17.40 -11.65
N HIS A 124 -10.84 -16.72 -10.67
CA HIS A 124 -10.75 -15.26 -10.63
C HIS A 124 -9.58 -14.77 -9.76
N TYR A 125 -9.26 -13.49 -9.89
CA TYR A 125 -8.38 -12.79 -8.97
C TYR A 125 -9.19 -11.98 -7.97
N VAL A 126 -8.66 -11.77 -6.76
CA VAL A 126 -9.26 -10.94 -5.73
C VAL A 126 -8.26 -9.85 -5.34
N LEU A 127 -8.70 -8.59 -5.40
CA LEU A 127 -8.03 -7.48 -4.74
C LEU A 127 -8.94 -6.99 -3.61
N GLU A 128 -8.39 -6.91 -2.41
CA GLU A 128 -9.16 -6.56 -1.23
C GLU A 128 -8.38 -5.59 -0.35
N ASN A 129 -9.06 -4.55 0.11
CA ASN A 129 -8.58 -3.66 1.17
C ASN A 129 -9.57 -3.69 2.35
N SER A 130 -9.45 -2.75 3.27
CA SER A 130 -10.33 -2.67 4.44
C SER A 130 -11.77 -2.24 4.14
N LEU A 131 -12.07 -1.73 2.93
CA LEU A 131 -13.35 -1.12 2.54
C LEU A 131 -14.08 -1.95 1.49
N ILE A 132 -13.36 -2.41 0.47
CA ILE A 132 -13.92 -3.12 -0.68
C ILE A 132 -13.13 -4.36 -1.04
N SER A 133 -13.82 -5.34 -1.61
CA SER A 133 -13.25 -6.53 -2.23
C SER A 133 -13.68 -6.59 -3.69
N LEU A 134 -12.73 -6.77 -4.60
CA LEU A 134 -12.92 -6.83 -6.04
C LEU A 134 -12.70 -8.26 -6.52
N SER A 135 -13.64 -8.80 -7.25
CA SER A 135 -13.45 -10.03 -8.01
C SER A 135 -13.17 -9.68 -9.47
N LEU A 136 -12.03 -10.13 -9.97
CA LEU A 136 -11.49 -9.73 -11.27
C LEU A 136 -11.30 -10.94 -12.18
N LEU A 137 -11.41 -10.73 -13.47
CA LEU A 137 -11.28 -11.76 -14.48
C LEU A 137 -9.89 -12.43 -14.40
N LYS A 138 -9.90 -13.77 -14.42
CA LYS A 138 -8.72 -14.59 -14.64
C LYS A 138 -8.88 -15.30 -15.98
N ALA A 139 -8.10 -14.91 -16.98
CA ALA A 139 -8.23 -15.40 -18.34
C ALA A 139 -6.86 -15.47 -19.03
N GLY A 140 -6.63 -16.57 -19.72
CA GLY A 140 -5.42 -16.78 -20.50
C GLY A 140 -4.12 -16.85 -19.70
N SER A 141 -3.03 -16.86 -20.42
CA SER A 141 -1.67 -16.77 -19.93
C SER A 141 -0.78 -16.17 -21.02
N ARG A 142 0.46 -15.80 -20.71
CA ARG A 142 1.40 -15.28 -21.71
C ARG A 142 1.62 -16.23 -22.89
N SER A 143 1.50 -17.54 -22.68
CA SER A 143 1.68 -18.57 -23.71
C SER A 143 0.37 -19.04 -24.34
N ASP A 144 -0.77 -18.70 -23.75
CA ASP A 144 -2.10 -19.12 -24.19
C ASP A 144 -3.06 -17.95 -24.03
N GLN A 145 -3.05 -17.04 -25.01
CA GLN A 145 -3.86 -15.85 -25.02
C GLN A 145 -5.28 -16.18 -25.48
N VAL A 146 -6.25 -15.48 -24.89
CA VAL A 146 -7.68 -15.67 -25.16
C VAL A 146 -8.34 -14.35 -25.51
N GLU A 147 -9.54 -14.41 -26.08
CA GLU A 147 -10.36 -13.23 -26.31
C GLU A 147 -10.85 -12.66 -24.97
N ILE A 148 -10.63 -11.36 -24.76
CA ILE A 148 -11.00 -10.63 -23.54
C ILE A 148 -11.82 -9.41 -23.93
N ASN A 149 -12.99 -9.26 -23.28
CA ASN A 149 -13.74 -8.01 -23.29
C ASN A 149 -13.46 -7.27 -21.98
N THR A 150 -13.15 -6.00 -22.07
CA THR A 150 -12.82 -5.19 -20.89
C THR A 150 -14.02 -4.96 -19.95
N SER A 151 -15.25 -5.15 -20.44
CA SER A 151 -16.45 -5.14 -19.58
C SER A 151 -16.48 -6.30 -18.56
N ASP A 152 -15.79 -7.40 -18.85
CA ASP A 152 -15.80 -8.59 -18.02
C ASP A 152 -14.67 -8.59 -16.96
N ILE A 153 -13.78 -7.58 -17.01
CA ILE A 153 -12.60 -7.51 -16.14
C ILE A 153 -13.00 -7.36 -14.68
N ILE A 154 -13.96 -6.50 -14.36
CA ILE A 154 -14.48 -6.37 -12.99
C ILE A 154 -15.77 -7.19 -12.89
N LYS A 155 -15.67 -8.39 -12.33
CA LYS A 155 -16.83 -9.27 -12.17
C LYS A 155 -17.78 -8.76 -11.10
N ASN A 156 -17.25 -8.41 -9.94
CA ASN A 156 -18.05 -7.80 -8.88
C ASN A 156 -17.19 -6.93 -7.95
N VAL A 157 -17.89 -6.04 -7.25
CA VAL A 157 -17.37 -5.18 -6.19
C VAL A 157 -18.21 -5.42 -4.95
N THR A 158 -17.58 -5.83 -3.86
CA THR A 158 -18.23 -6.02 -2.56
C THR A 158 -17.80 -4.94 -1.61
N VAL A 159 -18.74 -4.19 -1.04
CA VAL A 159 -18.49 -3.25 0.06
C VAL A 159 -18.48 -4.03 1.36
N LEU A 160 -17.32 -4.14 2.02
CA LEU A 160 -17.14 -5.03 3.17
C LEU A 160 -17.95 -4.62 4.40
N GLU A 161 -18.18 -3.32 4.60
CA GLU A 161 -18.95 -2.82 5.74
C GLU A 161 -20.43 -3.25 5.66
N THR A 162 -21.03 -3.22 4.47
CA THR A 162 -22.46 -3.51 4.26
C THR A 162 -22.72 -4.89 3.71
N GLY A 163 -21.70 -5.56 3.17
CA GLY A 163 -21.83 -6.82 2.44
C GLY A 163 -22.55 -6.68 1.08
N ASN A 164 -22.77 -5.45 0.61
CA ASN A 164 -23.41 -5.21 -0.68
C ASN A 164 -22.48 -5.61 -1.82
N VAL A 165 -23.01 -6.39 -2.74
CA VAL A 165 -22.31 -6.82 -3.96
C VAL A 165 -22.92 -6.10 -5.15
N THR A 166 -22.10 -5.52 -6.00
CA THR A 166 -22.47 -4.87 -7.25
C THR A 166 -21.68 -5.47 -8.41
N GLU A 167 -22.34 -5.79 -9.50
CA GLU A 167 -21.74 -6.18 -10.75
C GLU A 167 -21.69 -4.91 -11.65
N PRO A 168 -20.51 -4.27 -11.80
CA PRO A 168 -20.43 -3.08 -12.61
C PRO A 168 -20.45 -3.41 -14.11
N ASP A 169 -21.24 -2.69 -14.86
CA ASP A 169 -21.23 -2.73 -16.33
C ASP A 169 -20.36 -1.57 -16.86
N ILE A 170 -19.04 -1.77 -16.81
CA ILE A 170 -18.04 -0.75 -17.18
C ILE A 170 -17.07 -1.36 -18.17
N SER A 171 -17.00 -0.81 -19.38
CA SER A 171 -15.97 -1.16 -20.36
C SER A 171 -14.85 -0.13 -20.36
N PHE A 172 -13.64 -0.60 -20.55
CA PHE A 172 -12.44 0.23 -20.65
C PHE A 172 -11.89 0.17 -22.08
N GLY A 173 -11.44 1.31 -22.57
CA GLY A 173 -10.89 1.40 -23.92
C GLY A 173 -10.24 2.74 -24.18
N ILE A 174 -9.69 2.90 -25.38
CA ILE A 174 -9.07 4.14 -25.83
C ILE A 174 -10.13 5.03 -26.43
N SER A 175 -10.17 6.29 -26.02
CA SER A 175 -11.17 7.26 -26.49
C SER A 175 -11.12 7.40 -28.01
N GLY A 176 -12.29 7.23 -28.66
CA GLY A 176 -12.44 7.35 -30.12
C GLY A 176 -12.24 6.04 -30.88
N ASP A 177 -12.00 4.94 -30.19
CA ASP A 177 -11.91 3.60 -30.79
C ASP A 177 -12.73 2.57 -29.99
N ASP A 178 -13.94 2.30 -30.45
CA ASP A 178 -14.86 1.35 -29.80
C ASP A 178 -14.31 -0.10 -29.84
N SER A 179 -13.44 -0.41 -30.79
CA SER A 179 -12.81 -1.74 -30.89
C SER A 179 -11.76 -1.96 -29.82
N SER A 180 -11.28 -0.91 -29.17
CA SER A 180 -10.24 -0.98 -28.13
C SER A 180 -10.67 -1.67 -26.84
N SER A 181 -11.96 -1.89 -26.66
CA SER A 181 -12.51 -2.60 -25.49
C SER A 181 -12.49 -4.11 -25.59
N GLN A 182 -12.11 -4.68 -26.74
CA GLN A 182 -12.08 -6.13 -26.99
C GLN A 182 -10.81 -6.51 -27.74
N GLY A 183 -10.12 -7.53 -27.28
CA GLY A 183 -8.86 -7.95 -27.88
C GLY A 183 -8.45 -9.36 -27.48
N ILE A 184 -7.29 -9.78 -27.95
CA ILE A 184 -6.67 -11.05 -27.57
C ILE A 184 -5.62 -10.76 -26.49
N GLY A 185 -5.62 -11.55 -25.42
CA GLY A 185 -4.68 -11.26 -24.33
C GLY A 185 -4.73 -12.24 -23.16
N TYR A 186 -4.22 -11.79 -22.04
CA TYR A 186 -4.23 -12.54 -20.78
C TYR A 186 -4.26 -11.58 -19.58
N THR A 187 -4.54 -12.15 -18.43
CA THR A 187 -4.62 -11.40 -17.16
C THR A 187 -3.64 -11.94 -16.13
N GLU A 188 -3.10 -11.06 -15.32
CA GLU A 188 -2.22 -11.42 -14.21
C GLU A 188 -2.34 -10.43 -13.04
N LEU A 189 -1.85 -10.83 -11.88
CA LEU A 189 -1.63 -9.91 -10.74
C LEU A 189 -0.19 -9.39 -10.81
N THR A 190 0.01 -8.10 -10.59
CA THR A 190 1.35 -7.52 -10.49
C THR A 190 2.16 -8.23 -9.41
N ARG A 191 1.53 -8.51 -8.27
CA ARG A 191 2.08 -9.32 -7.18
C ARG A 191 0.95 -9.97 -6.39
N ARG A 192 1.29 -11.07 -5.73
CA ARG A 192 0.38 -11.78 -4.81
C ARG A 192 0.74 -11.48 -3.37
N GLY A 193 -0.24 -11.61 -2.48
CA GLY A 193 -0.11 -11.41 -1.04
C GLY A 193 -0.56 -10.03 -0.57
N THR A 194 -0.44 -9.80 0.71
CA THR A 194 -0.82 -8.54 1.36
C THR A 194 0.35 -7.56 1.33
N ARG A 195 0.06 -6.30 1.03
CA ARG A 195 1.08 -5.24 0.98
C ARG A 195 0.51 -3.89 1.32
N LEU A 196 1.38 -3.02 1.81
CA LEU A 196 1.06 -1.61 2.05
C LEU A 196 0.97 -0.83 0.73
N GLY A 197 0.04 0.09 0.68
CA GLY A 197 -0.12 1.04 -0.42
C GLY A 197 -1.14 0.60 -1.46
N SER A 198 -0.72 -0.08 -2.51
CA SER A 198 -1.60 -0.47 -3.61
C SER A 198 -1.26 -1.83 -4.20
N SER A 199 -2.26 -2.47 -4.81
CA SER A 199 -2.06 -3.65 -5.64
C SER A 199 -2.83 -3.51 -6.94
N SER A 200 -2.39 -4.20 -7.99
CA SER A 200 -3.05 -4.11 -9.29
C SER A 200 -3.20 -5.46 -9.98
N HIS A 201 -4.32 -5.56 -10.68
CA HIS A 201 -4.59 -6.56 -11.70
C HIS A 201 -4.24 -5.96 -13.06
N VAL A 202 -3.55 -6.71 -13.89
CA VAL A 202 -3.11 -6.29 -15.22
C VAL A 202 -3.76 -7.16 -16.27
N THR A 203 -4.38 -6.51 -17.25
CA THR A 203 -4.87 -7.15 -18.46
C THR A 203 -4.01 -6.69 -19.64
N HIS A 204 -3.31 -7.62 -20.26
CA HIS A 204 -2.56 -7.39 -21.50
C HIS A 204 -3.50 -7.60 -22.67
N LEU A 205 -3.61 -6.61 -23.55
CA LEU A 205 -4.51 -6.64 -24.71
C LEU A 205 -3.77 -6.31 -26.00
N GLU A 206 -4.00 -7.14 -27.01
CA GLU A 206 -3.59 -6.95 -28.39
C GLU A 206 -4.84 -6.74 -29.24
N ILE A 207 -4.91 -5.60 -29.92
CA ILE A 207 -6.06 -5.20 -30.75
C ILE A 207 -5.71 -5.46 -32.22
N TYR A 208 -6.56 -6.19 -32.88
CA TYR A 208 -6.41 -6.57 -34.27
C TYR A 208 -7.42 -5.86 -35.14
N LYS A 209 -6.95 -5.34 -36.28
CA LYS A 209 -7.77 -4.73 -37.30
C LYS A 209 -7.49 -5.39 -38.64
N ASP A 210 -8.53 -5.84 -39.32
CA ASP A 210 -8.42 -6.56 -40.59
C ASP A 210 -7.46 -7.77 -40.55
N GLY A 211 -7.35 -8.43 -39.37
CA GLY A 211 -6.48 -9.57 -39.13
C GLY A 211 -5.00 -9.24 -38.87
N LEU A 212 -4.64 -7.96 -38.79
CA LEU A 212 -3.30 -7.49 -38.45
C LEU A 212 -3.31 -6.86 -37.06
N LEU A 213 -2.21 -7.06 -36.32
CA LEU A 213 -2.01 -6.41 -35.04
C LEU A 213 -1.87 -4.89 -35.26
N ASP A 214 -2.81 -4.11 -34.75
CA ASP A 214 -2.86 -2.65 -34.89
C ASP A 214 -2.10 -1.97 -33.74
N TYR A 215 -2.46 -2.35 -32.51
CA TYR A 215 -1.77 -1.87 -31.32
C TYR A 215 -1.96 -2.82 -30.14
N SER A 216 -1.18 -2.59 -29.08
CA SER A 216 -1.30 -3.30 -27.81
C SER A 216 -1.21 -2.33 -26.64
N TYR A 217 -1.83 -2.70 -25.52
CA TYR A 217 -1.76 -1.93 -24.28
C TYR A 217 -1.98 -2.81 -23.05
N GLU A 218 -1.66 -2.27 -21.90
CA GLU A 218 -1.94 -2.89 -20.61
C GLU A 218 -2.98 -2.07 -19.86
N LEU A 219 -4.07 -2.72 -19.43
CA LEU A 219 -5.06 -2.12 -18.55
C LEU A 219 -4.77 -2.57 -17.11
N HIS A 220 -4.43 -1.63 -16.26
CA HIS A 220 -4.19 -1.82 -14.84
C HIS A 220 -5.44 -1.42 -14.06
N ILE A 221 -6.01 -2.35 -13.30
CA ILE A 221 -7.05 -2.07 -12.31
C ILE A 221 -6.35 -2.01 -10.96
N ILE A 222 -6.22 -0.80 -10.41
CA ILE A 222 -5.45 -0.53 -9.21
C ILE A 222 -6.40 -0.31 -8.04
N LEU A 223 -6.16 -1.01 -6.94
CA LEU A 223 -6.80 -0.80 -5.66
C LEU A 223 -5.77 -0.23 -4.68
N ASP A 224 -6.04 0.93 -4.14
CA ASP A 224 -5.26 1.55 -3.08
C ASP A 224 -5.81 1.13 -1.70
N GLY A 225 -4.94 1.03 -0.68
CA GLY A 225 -5.28 0.43 0.62
C GLY A 225 -6.39 1.11 1.40
N GLU A 226 -6.65 2.39 1.12
CA GLU A 226 -7.65 3.21 1.82
C GLU A 226 -8.78 3.69 0.90
N ALA A 227 -8.72 3.32 -0.40
CA ALA A 227 -9.71 3.77 -1.36
C ALA A 227 -10.98 2.92 -1.31
N ASP A 228 -12.12 3.58 -1.39
CA ASP A 228 -13.43 2.98 -1.64
C ASP A 228 -13.79 2.92 -3.13
N PHE A 229 -12.82 3.21 -3.99
CA PHE A 229 -12.91 3.23 -5.44
C PHE A 229 -11.72 2.53 -6.09
N VAL A 230 -11.89 2.20 -7.35
CA VAL A 230 -10.90 1.56 -8.20
C VAL A 230 -10.34 2.57 -9.19
N ARG A 231 -9.04 2.50 -9.45
CA ARG A 231 -8.37 3.38 -10.41
C ARG A 231 -7.90 2.59 -11.63
N PRO A 232 -8.61 2.72 -12.77
CA PRO A 232 -8.14 2.15 -14.03
C PRO A 232 -7.05 3.02 -14.64
N GLU A 233 -6.01 2.39 -15.18
CA GLU A 233 -4.94 3.06 -15.93
C GLU A 233 -4.55 2.25 -17.15
N ILE A 234 -4.40 2.90 -18.30
CA ILE A 234 -3.81 2.29 -19.51
C ILE A 234 -2.32 2.63 -19.52
N ARG A 235 -1.49 1.60 -19.66
CA ARG A 235 -0.03 1.71 -19.71
C ARG A 235 0.53 0.95 -20.90
N ASN A 236 1.81 1.17 -21.19
CA ASN A 236 2.57 0.42 -22.19
C ASN A 236 1.90 0.35 -23.59
N PHE A 237 1.23 1.43 -23.99
CA PHE A 237 0.65 1.52 -25.32
C PHE A 237 1.74 1.43 -26.40
N ARG A 238 1.52 0.57 -27.41
CA ARG A 238 2.42 0.35 -28.54
C ARG A 238 1.59 0.23 -29.82
N SER A 239 1.83 1.09 -30.79
CA SER A 239 1.31 0.96 -32.15
C SER A 239 2.26 0.07 -32.98
N HIS A 240 1.71 -0.79 -33.79
CA HIS A 240 2.42 -1.77 -34.62
C HIS A 240 2.29 -1.49 -36.10
#